data_6b91646263e240b7261c263d2346a8f0
#
_entry.id   6b91646263e240b7261c263d2346a8f0
#
_cell.length_a   1.000
_cell.length_b   1.000
_cell.length_c   1.000
_cell.angle_alpha   90.00
_cell.angle_beta   90.00
_cell.angle_gamma   90.00
#
_symmetry.space_group_name_H-M   'P 1'
#
loop_
_entity.id
_entity.type
_entity.pdbx_description
1 polymer ?
#
loop_
_entity_poly.entity_id
_entity_poly.type
_entity_poly.pdbx_seq_one_letter_code
_entity_poly.pdbx_strand_id
1 'polypeptide(L)'
;MEPQYMCGIKRVSSTLANEWIKEYNVYFITFSPVDNQIKEVNGIQQFHFPVREDILAKENVDYFTTFVKEKKIDIILHQHCDVQEFTELCIRVAQKENVKLVTTLHFSITHKNDIAKRNFLIKHKLGKSVINWIKDFAFLCKYHLYKKYKNEKEYYRLYKNLISNSDKFVLLSTNYIPILTRLLKLKNSELTKVTAINNPIIIKQQPIEEKRKRVIWCGRVEYGVKRVDRILDIWKNIAPQHPDWELCIMGSGDIEYFRNIVKRNNIQNVTFTGFCNPYDYYKNSSIICMTSSVEGLPMVLLEAQMFGCVPIAYNSFAGLQDIIIDNVNGFKVKAFDKKEFITKLEWMMENENERCRIAQECRKSTTKFNLNIISTKWIELFKDLTNERI
;
A
#
# COMPACT_ATOMS: atom_id res chain seq x y z
N MET A 1 19.21 6.71 -7.45
CA MET A 1 17.85 7.30 -7.40
C MET A 1 17.60 7.70 -5.96
N GLU A 2 17.29 8.96 -5.69
CA GLU A 2 17.05 9.41 -4.32
C GLU A 2 15.89 8.63 -3.69
N PRO A 3 15.95 8.33 -2.37
CA PRO A 3 14.95 7.50 -1.68
C PRO A 3 13.50 7.99 -1.85
N GLN A 4 13.30 9.28 -2.06
CA GLN A 4 12.00 9.91 -2.26
C GLN A 4 11.29 9.51 -3.57
N TYR A 5 12.03 9.01 -4.57
CA TYR A 5 11.48 8.56 -5.85
C TYR A 5 11.19 7.05 -5.90
N MET A 6 11.43 6.34 -4.80
CA MET A 6 11.16 4.91 -4.73
C MET A 6 9.66 4.63 -4.55
N CYS A 7 9.14 3.61 -5.22
CA CYS A 7 7.79 3.11 -4.93
C CYS A 7 7.72 2.59 -3.48
N GLY A 8 6.52 2.52 -2.89
CA GLY A 8 6.33 2.18 -1.49
C GLY A 8 7.03 0.89 -1.05
N ILE A 9 6.99 -0.17 -1.90
CA ILE A 9 7.64 -1.45 -1.61
C ILE A 9 9.16 -1.29 -1.53
N LYS A 10 9.78 -0.61 -2.52
CA LYS A 10 11.24 -0.40 -2.52
C LYS A 10 11.70 0.38 -1.30
N ARG A 11 10.95 1.42 -0.90
CA ARG A 11 11.25 2.22 0.29
C ARG A 11 11.19 1.38 1.56
N VAL A 12 10.14 0.58 1.74
CA VAL A 12 9.99 -0.31 2.89
C VAL A 12 11.10 -1.35 2.93
N SER A 13 11.38 -2.01 1.80
CA SER A 13 12.44 -3.03 1.71
C SER A 13 13.82 -2.46 2.04
N SER A 14 14.18 -1.28 1.48
CA SER A 14 15.45 -0.61 1.81
C SER A 14 15.53 -0.20 3.27
N THR A 15 14.42 0.30 3.84
CA THR A 15 14.38 0.72 5.25
C THR A 15 14.61 -0.46 6.19
N LEU A 16 13.96 -1.60 5.94
CA LEU A 16 14.15 -2.82 6.73
C LEU A 16 15.54 -3.42 6.53
N ALA A 17 16.01 -3.49 5.30
CA ALA A 17 17.31 -4.02 4.97
C ALA A 17 18.46 -3.26 5.67
N ASN A 18 18.33 -1.93 5.81
CA ASN A 18 19.30 -1.12 6.56
C ASN A 18 19.38 -1.47 8.06
N GLU A 19 18.30 -2.02 8.63
CA GLU A 19 18.36 -2.57 9.99
C GLU A 19 18.98 -3.96 10.00
N TRP A 20 18.64 -4.80 9.02
CA TRP A 20 19.07 -6.20 8.97
C TRP A 20 20.55 -6.37 8.67
N ILE A 21 21.19 -5.44 7.92
CA ILE A 21 22.65 -5.50 7.66
C ILE A 21 23.50 -5.42 8.92
N LYS A 22 22.92 -5.05 10.05
CA LYS A 22 23.61 -5.04 11.35
C LYS A 22 23.88 -6.45 11.90
N GLU A 23 23.07 -7.43 11.48
CA GLU A 23 23.11 -8.81 11.97
C GLU A 23 23.25 -9.84 10.84
N TYR A 24 22.88 -9.50 9.60
CA TYR A 24 22.80 -10.39 8.44
C TYR A 24 23.57 -9.85 7.23
N ASN A 25 24.00 -10.76 6.37
CA ASN A 25 24.44 -10.42 5.02
C ASN A 25 23.20 -10.23 4.12
N VAL A 26 22.88 -9.01 3.74
CA VAL A 26 21.69 -8.66 2.95
C VAL A 26 22.10 -8.26 1.54
N TYR A 27 21.38 -8.79 0.55
CA TYR A 27 21.61 -8.52 -0.86
C TYR A 27 20.28 -8.17 -1.55
N PHE A 28 20.33 -7.24 -2.48
CA PHE A 28 19.22 -6.99 -3.39
C PHE A 28 19.48 -7.65 -4.74
N ILE A 29 18.48 -8.38 -5.27
CA ILE A 29 18.49 -8.89 -6.62
C ILE A 29 17.23 -8.40 -7.36
N THR A 30 17.35 -7.90 -8.58
CA THR A 30 16.26 -7.18 -9.25
C THR A 30 16.35 -7.26 -10.77
N PHE A 31 15.22 -7.10 -11.46
CA PHE A 31 15.09 -6.88 -12.89
C PHE A 31 15.08 -5.39 -13.28
N SER A 32 15.26 -4.47 -12.34
CA SER A 32 15.12 -3.03 -12.59
C SER A 32 16.06 -2.54 -13.69
N PRO A 33 15.58 -1.72 -14.64
CA PRO A 33 16.40 -1.14 -15.67
C PRO A 33 17.30 0.02 -15.21
N VAL A 34 17.27 0.32 -13.91
CA VAL A 34 18.04 1.42 -13.37
C VAL A 34 19.52 1.12 -13.56
N ASP A 35 20.17 1.99 -14.36
CA ASP A 35 21.60 2.12 -14.56
C ASP A 35 22.42 0.95 -14.02
N ASN A 36 23.03 0.17 -14.91
CA ASN A 36 23.97 -0.91 -14.54
C ASN A 36 25.13 -0.42 -13.65
N GLN A 37 25.13 0.85 -13.25
CA GLN A 37 26.11 1.51 -12.41
C GLN A 37 25.77 1.52 -10.92
N ILE A 38 24.49 1.30 -10.52
CA ILE A 38 24.13 1.26 -9.07
C ILE A 38 24.40 -0.15 -8.57
N LYS A 39 25.62 -0.34 -8.06
CA LYS A 39 26.06 -1.60 -7.42
C LYS A 39 25.68 -1.66 -5.94
N GLU A 40 25.26 -0.56 -5.36
CA GLU A 40 24.99 -0.46 -3.92
C GLU A 40 23.86 0.55 -3.64
N VAL A 41 22.99 0.21 -2.70
CA VAL A 41 21.93 1.08 -2.18
C VAL A 41 22.05 1.10 -0.66
N ASN A 42 22.45 2.24 -0.10
CA ASN A 42 22.61 2.43 1.36
C ASN A 42 23.48 1.35 2.03
N GLY A 43 24.63 1.00 1.45
CA GLY A 43 25.54 -0.02 1.99
C GLY A 43 25.15 -1.46 1.63
N ILE A 44 24.06 -1.66 0.87
CA ILE A 44 23.59 -3.00 0.47
C ILE A 44 23.93 -3.25 -0.99
N GLN A 45 24.65 -4.35 -1.27
CA GLN A 45 24.99 -4.73 -2.62
C GLN A 45 23.75 -5.05 -3.46
N GLN A 46 23.70 -4.50 -4.66
CA GLN A 46 22.61 -4.72 -5.60
C GLN A 46 23.10 -5.51 -6.81
N PHE A 47 22.35 -6.55 -7.17
CA PHE A 47 22.60 -7.43 -8.29
C PHE A 47 21.43 -7.40 -9.26
N HIS A 48 21.72 -7.69 -10.54
CA HIS A 48 20.72 -7.65 -11.60
C HIS A 48 20.67 -8.97 -12.34
N PHE A 49 19.46 -9.42 -12.67
CA PHE A 49 19.26 -10.57 -13.52
C PHE A 49 19.78 -10.28 -14.94
N PRO A 50 20.43 -11.26 -15.61
CA PRO A 50 21.02 -11.05 -16.93
C PRO A 50 20.00 -10.84 -18.04
N VAL A 51 18.85 -11.54 -18.01
CA VAL A 51 17.80 -11.46 -19.03
C VAL A 51 16.57 -10.76 -18.45
N ARG A 52 16.09 -9.70 -19.12
CA ARG A 52 14.94 -8.90 -18.65
C ARG A 52 13.63 -9.26 -19.32
N GLU A 53 13.69 -9.62 -20.59
CA GLU A 53 12.52 -9.89 -21.44
C GLU A 53 11.84 -11.20 -21.10
N ASP A 54 12.59 -12.17 -20.57
CA ASP A 54 12.10 -13.45 -20.09
C ASP A 54 12.62 -13.72 -18.66
N ILE A 55 11.75 -13.55 -17.69
CA ILE A 55 12.07 -13.75 -16.25
C ILE A 55 12.49 -15.20 -15.98
N LEU A 56 11.90 -16.16 -16.69
CA LEU A 56 12.15 -17.59 -16.50
C LEU A 56 13.25 -18.14 -17.43
N ALA A 57 13.94 -17.27 -18.17
CA ALA A 57 15.08 -17.67 -18.98
C ALA A 57 16.06 -18.54 -18.18
N LYS A 58 16.67 -19.51 -18.85
CA LYS A 58 17.63 -20.43 -18.23
C LYS A 58 18.78 -19.67 -17.56
N GLU A 59 19.26 -18.61 -18.20
CA GLU A 59 20.33 -17.76 -17.70
C GLU A 59 19.98 -17.11 -16.35
N ASN A 60 18.74 -16.70 -16.16
CA ASN A 60 18.27 -16.14 -14.90
C ASN A 60 18.19 -17.22 -13.79
N VAL A 61 17.71 -18.40 -14.14
CA VAL A 61 17.64 -19.54 -13.20
C VAL A 61 19.05 -19.96 -12.79
N ASP A 62 19.97 -20.10 -13.74
CA ASP A 62 21.36 -20.50 -13.48
C ASP A 62 22.09 -19.42 -12.68
N TYR A 63 21.93 -18.15 -13.07
CA TYR A 63 22.50 -17.02 -12.34
C TYR A 63 22.02 -16.97 -10.87
N PHE A 64 20.71 -17.08 -10.63
CA PHE A 64 20.16 -17.00 -9.27
C PHE A 64 20.56 -18.23 -8.44
N THR A 65 20.59 -19.41 -9.06
CA THR A 65 21.09 -20.65 -8.42
C THR A 65 22.55 -20.49 -7.97
N THR A 66 23.42 -20.00 -8.87
CA THR A 66 24.84 -19.77 -8.57
C THR A 66 25.01 -18.71 -7.47
N PHE A 67 24.26 -17.61 -7.57
CA PHE A 67 24.25 -16.54 -6.57
C PHE A 67 23.89 -17.06 -5.16
N VAL A 68 22.82 -17.86 -5.07
CA VAL A 68 22.39 -18.45 -3.80
C VAL A 68 23.49 -19.32 -3.16
N LYS A 69 24.17 -20.12 -3.97
CA LYS A 69 25.28 -20.98 -3.53
C LYS A 69 26.51 -20.19 -3.09
N GLU A 70 27.00 -19.28 -3.93
CA GLU A 70 28.22 -18.52 -3.70
C GLU A 70 28.10 -17.58 -2.51
N LYS A 71 26.94 -16.95 -2.35
CA LYS A 71 26.64 -16.06 -1.24
C LYS A 71 26.16 -16.79 0.03
N LYS A 72 25.99 -18.11 -0.05
CA LYS A 72 25.46 -18.96 1.05
C LYS A 72 24.18 -18.38 1.63
N ILE A 73 23.18 -18.17 0.76
CA ILE A 73 21.89 -17.58 1.13
C ILE A 73 21.07 -18.61 1.91
N ASP A 74 20.59 -18.24 3.10
CA ASP A 74 19.71 -19.06 3.93
C ASP A 74 18.22 -18.78 3.62
N ILE A 75 17.90 -17.52 3.30
CA ILE A 75 16.51 -17.08 3.09
C ILE A 75 16.39 -16.23 1.82
N ILE A 76 15.47 -16.61 0.94
CA ILE A 76 15.00 -15.76 -0.16
C ILE A 76 13.74 -15.03 0.32
N LEU A 77 13.80 -13.69 0.41
CA LEU A 77 12.65 -12.84 0.72
C LEU A 77 12.06 -12.24 -0.55
N HIS A 78 10.96 -12.82 -1.01
CA HIS A 78 10.26 -12.39 -2.23
C HIS A 78 9.22 -11.30 -1.94
N GLN A 79 9.46 -10.07 -2.42
CA GLN A 79 8.66 -8.88 -2.14
C GLN A 79 7.61 -8.54 -3.22
N HIS A 80 7.67 -9.18 -4.39
CA HIS A 80 6.81 -8.91 -5.55
C HIS A 80 6.00 -10.15 -5.95
N CYS A 81 5.32 -10.76 -5.00
CA CYS A 81 4.57 -12.00 -5.20
C CYS A 81 3.33 -11.86 -6.12
N ASP A 82 3.02 -10.67 -6.61
CA ASP A 82 2.01 -10.40 -7.64
C ASP A 82 2.53 -10.62 -9.08
N VAL A 83 3.86 -10.73 -9.28
CA VAL A 83 4.49 -11.10 -10.55
C VAL A 83 4.69 -12.61 -10.60
N GLN A 84 3.86 -13.30 -11.39
CA GLN A 84 3.78 -14.76 -11.39
C GLN A 84 5.09 -15.43 -11.81
N GLU A 85 5.75 -14.93 -12.86
CA GLU A 85 7.01 -15.48 -13.35
C GLU A 85 8.14 -15.31 -12.34
N PHE A 86 8.20 -14.16 -11.65
CA PHE A 86 9.21 -13.94 -10.61
C PHE A 86 8.96 -14.81 -9.37
N THR A 87 7.69 -15.02 -9.03
CA THR A 87 7.31 -15.99 -7.99
C THR A 87 7.79 -17.39 -8.34
N GLU A 88 7.57 -17.84 -9.58
CA GLU A 88 7.99 -19.14 -10.06
C GLU A 88 9.52 -19.29 -10.04
N LEU A 89 10.26 -18.26 -10.45
CA LEU A 89 11.73 -18.24 -10.39
C LEU A 89 12.22 -18.44 -8.94
N CYS A 90 11.66 -17.68 -7.98
CA CYS A 90 12.02 -17.78 -6.56
C CYS A 90 11.71 -19.19 -6.01
N ILE A 91 10.56 -19.78 -6.35
CA ILE A 91 10.17 -21.13 -5.91
C ILE A 91 11.15 -22.17 -6.45
N ARG A 92 11.45 -22.13 -7.76
CA ARG A 92 12.36 -23.09 -8.40
C ARG A 92 13.74 -23.08 -7.76
N VAL A 93 14.30 -21.90 -7.55
CA VAL A 93 15.64 -21.78 -6.95
C VAL A 93 15.64 -22.16 -5.48
N ALA A 94 14.63 -21.74 -4.71
CA ALA A 94 14.52 -22.10 -3.30
C ALA A 94 14.42 -23.64 -3.10
N GLN A 95 13.61 -24.32 -3.92
CA GLN A 95 13.49 -25.79 -3.88
C GLN A 95 14.77 -26.49 -4.32
N LYS A 96 15.41 -26.02 -5.40
CA LYS A 96 16.64 -26.63 -5.93
C LYS A 96 17.79 -26.54 -4.96
N GLU A 97 17.94 -25.42 -4.27
CA GLU A 97 19.04 -25.14 -3.35
C GLU A 97 18.69 -25.42 -1.87
N ASN A 98 17.46 -25.88 -1.61
CA ASN A 98 16.96 -26.17 -0.26
C ASN A 98 17.09 -24.98 0.71
N VAL A 99 16.83 -23.76 0.21
CA VAL A 99 16.83 -22.53 1.01
C VAL A 99 15.42 -22.10 1.37
N LYS A 100 15.26 -21.36 2.45
CA LYS A 100 13.96 -20.91 2.92
C LYS A 100 13.38 -19.85 2.00
N LEU A 101 12.09 -19.94 1.70
CA LEU A 101 11.36 -18.95 0.91
C LEU A 101 10.32 -18.24 1.76
N VAL A 102 10.49 -16.94 1.93
CA VAL A 102 9.49 -16.06 2.55
C VAL A 102 8.90 -15.16 1.47
N THR A 103 7.59 -15.13 1.36
CA THR A 103 6.89 -14.28 0.38
C THR A 103 6.04 -13.24 1.08
N THR A 104 6.04 -11.99 0.59
CA THR A 104 5.30 -10.87 1.19
C THR A 104 4.29 -10.29 0.21
N LEU A 105 3.04 -10.16 0.65
CA LEU A 105 1.99 -9.52 -0.12
C LEU A 105 1.80 -8.06 0.34
N HIS A 106 2.24 -7.11 -0.49
CA HIS A 106 2.16 -5.67 -0.22
C HIS A 106 0.81 -5.02 -0.59
N PHE A 107 -0.09 -5.78 -1.17
CA PHE A 107 -1.40 -5.32 -1.63
C PHE A 107 -2.54 -5.97 -0.84
N SER A 108 -3.75 -5.43 -1.01
CA SER A 108 -4.96 -6.13 -0.58
C SER A 108 -5.12 -7.46 -1.31
N ILE A 109 -5.61 -8.47 -0.62
CA ILE A 109 -5.87 -9.81 -1.16
C ILE A 109 -6.81 -9.76 -2.39
N THR A 110 -7.72 -8.78 -2.45
CA THR A 110 -8.73 -8.63 -3.52
C THR A 110 -8.44 -7.50 -4.51
N HIS A 111 -7.24 -6.97 -4.48
CA HIS A 111 -6.81 -5.77 -5.21
C HIS A 111 -7.21 -5.74 -6.71
N LYS A 112 -7.03 -6.84 -7.48
CA LYS A 112 -7.38 -6.86 -8.91
C LYS A 112 -8.90 -6.77 -9.15
N ASN A 113 -9.71 -7.36 -8.28
CA ASN A 113 -11.17 -7.30 -8.39
C ASN A 113 -11.67 -5.86 -8.28
N ASP A 114 -11.10 -5.11 -7.35
CA ASP A 114 -11.50 -3.73 -7.10
C ASP A 114 -11.07 -2.80 -8.23
N ILE A 115 -9.88 -3.01 -8.80
CA ILE A 115 -9.40 -2.25 -9.97
C ILE A 115 -10.23 -2.55 -11.22
N ALA A 116 -10.55 -3.81 -11.48
CA ALA A 116 -11.29 -4.21 -12.66
C ALA A 116 -12.72 -3.64 -12.68
N LYS A 117 -13.42 -3.71 -11.54
CA LYS A 117 -14.77 -3.11 -11.37
C LYS A 117 -14.76 -1.61 -11.64
N ARG A 118 -13.73 -0.94 -11.20
CA ARG A 118 -13.58 0.49 -11.36
C ARG A 118 -13.28 0.91 -12.79
N ASN A 119 -12.30 0.30 -13.45
CA ASN A 119 -11.94 0.63 -14.84
C ASN A 119 -13.14 0.48 -15.76
N PHE A 120 -14.01 -0.49 -15.46
CA PHE A 120 -15.29 -0.64 -16.14
C PHE A 120 -16.21 0.56 -15.90
N LEU A 121 -16.44 0.95 -14.63
CA LEU A 121 -17.34 2.07 -14.29
C LEU A 121 -16.86 3.42 -14.86
N ILE A 122 -15.55 3.63 -15.00
CA ILE A 122 -14.98 4.84 -15.61
C ILE A 122 -15.22 4.86 -17.12
N LYS A 123 -14.99 3.73 -17.80
CA LYS A 123 -15.16 3.62 -19.26
C LYS A 123 -16.58 3.85 -19.72
N HIS A 124 -17.58 3.53 -18.89
CA HIS A 124 -19.01 3.57 -19.23
C HIS A 124 -19.79 4.77 -18.67
N LYS A 125 -19.15 5.68 -17.92
CA LYS A 125 -19.79 6.95 -17.51
C LYS A 125 -20.15 7.90 -18.66
N LEU A 126 -19.80 7.58 -19.89
CA LEU A 126 -19.89 8.46 -21.06
C LEU A 126 -21.07 8.20 -22.01
N GLY A 127 -21.92 7.19 -21.77
CA GLY A 127 -23.06 6.87 -22.62
C GLY A 127 -24.35 7.56 -22.20
N LYS A 128 -24.81 8.56 -23.00
CA LYS A 128 -26.04 9.37 -22.72
C LYS A 128 -27.33 8.78 -23.25
N SER A 129 -27.37 7.54 -23.74
CA SER A 129 -28.55 6.93 -24.32
C SER A 129 -29.09 5.80 -23.43
N VAL A 130 -30.43 5.72 -23.28
CA VAL A 130 -31.14 4.66 -22.53
C VAL A 130 -30.78 3.25 -23.04
N ILE A 131 -30.61 3.09 -24.34
CA ILE A 131 -30.19 1.82 -24.97
C ILE A 131 -28.77 1.43 -24.56
N ASN A 132 -27.85 2.39 -24.47
CA ASN A 132 -26.52 2.17 -24.00
C ASN A 132 -26.52 1.85 -22.51
N TRP A 133 -27.40 2.46 -21.72
CA TRP A 133 -27.56 2.15 -20.30
C TRP A 133 -28.01 0.70 -20.07
N ILE A 134 -28.96 0.19 -20.85
CA ILE A 134 -29.41 -1.22 -20.77
C ILE A 134 -28.30 -2.18 -21.18
N LYS A 135 -27.57 -1.88 -22.28
CA LYS A 135 -26.41 -2.68 -22.71
C LYS A 135 -25.29 -2.68 -21.66
N ASP A 136 -25.03 -1.53 -21.06
CA ASP A 136 -24.04 -1.36 -20.00
C ASP A 136 -24.45 -2.09 -18.72
N PHE A 137 -25.74 -2.09 -18.37
CA PHE A 137 -26.26 -2.83 -17.22
C PHE A 137 -26.21 -4.35 -17.44
N ALA A 138 -26.62 -4.84 -18.60
CA ALA A 138 -26.52 -6.26 -18.95
C ALA A 138 -25.05 -6.73 -19.01
N PHE A 139 -24.17 -5.90 -19.56
CA PHE A 139 -22.72 -6.15 -19.56
C PHE A 139 -22.16 -6.09 -18.14
N LEU A 140 -22.62 -5.18 -17.27
CA LEU A 140 -22.24 -5.11 -15.85
C LEU A 140 -22.59 -6.39 -15.10
N CYS A 141 -23.79 -6.91 -15.30
CA CYS A 141 -24.22 -8.16 -14.68
C CYS A 141 -23.36 -9.34 -15.14
N LYS A 142 -23.18 -9.48 -16.46
CA LYS A 142 -22.35 -10.55 -17.07
C LYS A 142 -20.87 -10.42 -16.69
N TYR A 143 -20.34 -9.18 -16.72
CA TYR A 143 -18.97 -8.88 -16.36
C TYR A 143 -18.70 -9.09 -14.87
N HIS A 144 -19.63 -8.66 -14.01
CA HIS A 144 -19.47 -8.78 -12.57
C HIS A 144 -19.43 -10.24 -12.13
N LEU A 145 -20.30 -11.07 -12.68
CA LEU A 145 -20.34 -12.51 -12.37
C LEU A 145 -19.13 -13.25 -12.96
N TYR A 146 -18.86 -13.06 -14.26
CA TYR A 146 -17.81 -13.80 -14.96
C TYR A 146 -16.40 -13.35 -14.56
N LYS A 147 -16.16 -12.04 -14.51
CA LYS A 147 -14.82 -11.52 -14.19
C LYS A 147 -14.48 -11.63 -12.72
N LYS A 148 -15.47 -11.49 -11.83
CA LYS A 148 -15.30 -11.77 -10.41
C LYS A 148 -14.90 -13.24 -10.21
N TYR A 149 -15.63 -14.17 -10.82
CA TYR A 149 -15.31 -15.60 -10.76
C TYR A 149 -13.93 -15.93 -11.33
N LYS A 150 -13.58 -15.36 -12.50
CA LYS A 150 -12.27 -15.56 -13.13
C LYS A 150 -11.14 -15.04 -12.23
N ASN A 151 -11.26 -13.81 -11.72
CA ASN A 151 -10.27 -13.22 -10.85
C ASN A 151 -10.14 -14.00 -9.52
N GLU A 152 -11.25 -14.40 -8.89
CA GLU A 152 -11.20 -15.22 -7.67
C GLU A 152 -10.50 -16.55 -7.91
N LYS A 153 -10.70 -17.18 -9.07
CA LYS A 153 -10.00 -18.40 -9.46
C LYS A 153 -8.50 -18.19 -9.68
N GLU A 154 -8.11 -17.05 -10.29
CA GLU A 154 -6.71 -16.68 -10.47
C GLU A 154 -6.04 -16.40 -9.11
N TYR A 155 -6.69 -15.68 -8.21
CA TYR A 155 -6.19 -15.45 -6.85
C TYR A 155 -6.08 -16.72 -6.05
N TYR A 156 -7.10 -17.58 -6.13
CA TYR A 156 -7.06 -18.88 -5.48
C TYR A 156 -5.83 -19.67 -5.90
N ARG A 157 -5.56 -19.74 -7.20
CA ARG A 157 -4.39 -20.43 -7.74
C ARG A 157 -3.08 -19.81 -7.29
N LEU A 158 -2.97 -18.48 -7.42
CA LEU A 158 -1.78 -17.73 -7.04
C LEU A 158 -1.44 -17.90 -5.56
N TYR A 159 -2.39 -17.60 -4.68
CA TYR A 159 -2.14 -17.65 -3.23
C TYR A 159 -1.98 -19.09 -2.72
N LYS A 160 -2.69 -20.05 -3.29
CA LYS A 160 -2.45 -21.47 -2.96
C LYS A 160 -1.04 -21.90 -3.36
N ASN A 161 -0.57 -21.52 -4.55
CA ASN A 161 0.79 -21.78 -5.00
C ASN A 161 1.83 -21.16 -4.07
N LEU A 162 1.64 -19.88 -3.70
CA LEU A 162 2.51 -19.16 -2.78
C LEU A 162 2.59 -19.84 -1.41
N ILE A 163 1.45 -20.14 -0.79
CA ILE A 163 1.40 -20.77 0.55
C ILE A 163 1.98 -22.19 0.51
N SER A 164 1.69 -22.96 -0.54
CA SER A 164 2.19 -24.34 -0.66
C SER A 164 3.71 -24.39 -0.79
N ASN A 165 4.31 -23.45 -1.53
CA ASN A 165 5.73 -23.46 -1.90
C ASN A 165 6.61 -22.48 -1.10
N SER A 166 6.03 -21.71 -0.17
CA SER A 166 6.79 -20.87 0.75
C SER A 166 6.85 -21.49 2.13
N ASP A 167 7.93 -21.23 2.86
CA ASP A 167 8.03 -21.54 4.29
C ASP A 167 7.16 -20.59 5.10
N LYS A 168 7.11 -19.27 4.72
CA LYS A 168 6.19 -18.30 5.29
C LYS A 168 5.60 -17.39 4.21
N PHE A 169 4.31 -17.06 4.37
CA PHE A 169 3.58 -16.10 3.59
C PHE A 169 3.16 -14.93 4.48
N VAL A 170 3.74 -13.76 4.25
CA VAL A 170 3.62 -12.59 5.13
C VAL A 170 2.62 -11.62 4.54
N LEU A 171 1.60 -11.27 5.32
CA LEU A 171 0.62 -10.23 5.04
C LEU A 171 0.98 -8.94 5.80
N LEU A 172 0.47 -7.80 5.36
CA LEU A 172 0.74 -6.52 6.03
C LEU A 172 -0.17 -6.24 7.24
N SER A 173 -1.16 -7.09 7.49
CA SER A 173 -2.10 -6.94 8.61
C SER A 173 -2.69 -8.29 8.97
N THR A 174 -2.86 -8.56 10.26
CA THR A 174 -3.57 -9.74 10.77
C THR A 174 -5.02 -9.76 10.30
N ASN A 175 -5.62 -8.61 10.03
CA ASN A 175 -6.98 -8.48 9.52
C ASN A 175 -7.18 -9.06 8.11
N TYR A 176 -6.10 -9.33 7.37
CA TYR A 176 -6.16 -10.04 6.09
C TYR A 176 -6.23 -11.56 6.26
N ILE A 177 -5.76 -12.14 7.37
CA ILE A 177 -5.72 -13.59 7.60
C ILE A 177 -7.11 -14.22 7.48
N PRO A 178 -8.18 -13.72 8.15
CA PRO A 178 -9.52 -14.30 8.00
C PRO A 178 -10.07 -14.23 6.58
N ILE A 179 -9.74 -13.15 5.84
CA ILE A 179 -10.16 -12.97 4.45
C ILE A 179 -9.49 -14.03 3.56
N LEU A 180 -8.18 -14.20 3.73
CA LEU A 180 -7.39 -15.20 3.00
C LEU A 180 -7.86 -16.62 3.32
N THR A 181 -8.06 -16.91 4.60
CA THR A 181 -8.55 -18.21 5.08
C THR A 181 -9.89 -18.57 4.44
N ARG A 182 -10.83 -17.62 4.41
CA ARG A 182 -12.15 -17.83 3.77
C ARG A 182 -12.02 -18.01 2.25
N LEU A 183 -11.20 -17.18 1.59
CA LEU A 183 -11.00 -17.22 0.15
C LEU A 183 -10.42 -18.58 -0.30
N LEU A 184 -9.43 -19.08 0.43
CA LEU A 184 -8.67 -20.25 0.05
C LEU A 184 -9.12 -21.54 0.76
N LYS A 185 -10.04 -21.44 1.72
CA LYS A 185 -10.45 -22.55 2.60
C LYS A 185 -9.21 -23.22 3.20
N LEU A 186 -8.33 -22.42 3.82
CA LEU A 186 -7.05 -22.90 4.36
C LEU A 186 -7.28 -23.93 5.47
N LYS A 187 -6.49 -25.01 5.42
CA LYS A 187 -6.38 -25.98 6.51
C LYS A 187 -5.44 -25.46 7.61
N ASN A 188 -5.51 -26.04 8.80
CA ASN A 188 -4.65 -25.63 9.91
C ASN A 188 -3.15 -25.71 9.56
N SER A 189 -2.72 -26.76 8.85
CA SER A 189 -1.33 -26.92 8.40
C SER A 189 -0.86 -25.86 7.39
N GLU A 190 -1.76 -25.29 6.61
CA GLU A 190 -1.45 -24.17 5.70
C GLU A 190 -1.46 -22.84 6.44
N LEU A 191 -2.35 -22.71 7.44
CA LEU A 191 -2.48 -21.50 8.24
C LEU A 191 -1.22 -21.23 9.08
N THR A 192 -0.49 -22.24 9.53
CA THR A 192 0.79 -22.09 10.24
C THR A 192 1.88 -21.42 9.41
N LYS A 193 1.75 -21.44 8.08
CA LYS A 193 2.65 -20.75 7.16
C LYS A 193 2.28 -19.27 6.96
N VAL A 194 1.07 -18.85 7.33
CA VAL A 194 0.59 -17.47 7.14
C VAL A 194 0.84 -16.66 8.41
N THR A 195 1.49 -15.53 8.26
CA THR A 195 1.71 -14.57 9.33
C THR A 195 1.48 -13.14 8.85
N ALA A 196 1.53 -12.17 9.75
CA ALA A 196 1.39 -10.78 9.38
C ALA A 196 2.44 -9.91 10.10
N ILE A 197 3.15 -9.11 9.31
CA ILE A 197 4.11 -8.12 9.77
C ILE A 197 3.80 -6.81 9.05
N ASN A 198 3.48 -5.76 9.82
CA ASN A 198 3.17 -4.45 9.25
C ASN A 198 4.42 -3.82 8.61
N ASN A 199 4.21 -2.89 7.67
CA ASN A 199 5.29 -2.04 7.20
C ASN A 199 5.74 -1.06 8.29
N PRO A 200 7.05 -0.80 8.42
CA PRO A 200 7.59 0.12 9.41
C PRO A 200 7.48 1.58 8.97
N ILE A 201 7.47 2.48 9.96
CA ILE A 201 7.79 3.89 9.78
C ILE A 201 9.03 4.26 10.60
N ILE A 202 9.80 5.22 10.09
CA ILE A 202 10.89 5.81 10.83
C ILE A 202 10.30 6.95 11.67
N ILE A 203 10.15 6.71 12.97
CA ILE A 203 9.63 7.73 13.88
C ILE A 203 10.71 8.78 14.10
N LYS A 204 10.44 9.99 13.63
CA LYS A 204 11.26 11.17 13.92
C LYS A 204 10.57 11.96 15.02
N GLN A 205 11.25 12.17 16.13
CA GLN A 205 10.79 13.14 17.12
C GLN A 205 10.81 14.52 16.47
N GLN A 206 9.66 15.15 16.38
CA GLN A 206 9.49 16.47 15.80
C GLN A 206 8.72 17.35 16.79
N PRO A 207 9.09 18.64 16.95
CA PRO A 207 8.27 19.57 17.69
C PRO A 207 6.85 19.61 17.10
N ILE A 208 5.89 19.91 17.96
CA ILE A 208 4.51 20.12 17.54
C ILE A 208 4.46 21.50 16.88
N GLU A 209 4.36 21.52 15.56
CA GLU A 209 4.12 22.76 14.84
C GLU A 209 2.63 23.13 14.91
N GLU A 210 2.35 24.43 14.89
CA GLU A 210 0.99 24.94 14.78
C GLU A 210 0.34 24.43 13.50
N LYS A 211 -0.87 23.87 13.63
CA LYS A 211 -1.61 23.27 12.52
C LYS A 211 -2.41 24.33 11.77
N ARG A 212 -2.21 24.36 10.44
CA ARG A 212 -3.02 25.18 9.54
C ARG A 212 -4.39 24.55 9.32
N LYS A 213 -5.36 25.36 8.99
CA LYS A 213 -6.69 24.92 8.50
C LYS A 213 -6.55 24.31 7.09
N ARG A 214 -5.85 23.16 7.04
CA ARG A 214 -5.52 22.45 5.82
C ARG A 214 -5.90 20.99 5.91
N VAL A 215 -6.66 20.56 4.90
CA VAL A 215 -6.91 19.16 4.58
C VAL A 215 -5.92 18.74 3.50
N ILE A 216 -5.27 17.60 3.68
CA ILE A 216 -4.37 17.04 2.66
C ILE A 216 -4.89 15.71 2.15
N TRP A 217 -4.55 15.44 0.90
CA TRP A 217 -4.70 14.15 0.27
C TRP A 217 -3.37 13.79 -0.41
N CYS A 218 -2.85 12.58 -0.19
CA CYS A 218 -1.54 12.17 -0.69
C CYS A 218 -1.61 10.85 -1.44
N GLY A 219 -1.11 10.84 -2.69
CA GLY A 219 -1.07 9.64 -3.51
C GLY A 219 -0.92 9.91 -4.99
N ARG A 220 -0.96 8.85 -5.81
CA ARG A 220 -1.02 9.02 -7.26
C ARG A 220 -2.32 9.68 -7.66
N VAL A 221 -2.22 10.80 -8.37
CA VAL A 221 -3.37 11.59 -8.83
C VAL A 221 -4.02 10.88 -10.01
N GLU A 222 -4.99 10.02 -9.71
CA GLU A 222 -5.63 9.15 -10.71
C GLU A 222 -7.08 8.80 -10.31
N TYR A 223 -7.90 8.44 -11.28
CA TYR A 223 -9.17 7.73 -11.04
C TYR A 223 -8.96 6.31 -10.49
N GLY A 224 -7.74 5.85 -10.53
CA GLY A 224 -7.26 4.55 -10.17
C GLY A 224 -7.71 4.04 -8.81
N VAL A 225 -6.80 3.45 -8.11
CA VAL A 225 -6.99 2.93 -6.76
C VAL A 225 -7.24 4.08 -5.80
N LYS A 226 -6.50 5.19 -5.97
CA LYS A 226 -6.44 6.31 -5.02
C LYS A 226 -7.67 7.21 -5.04
N ARG A 227 -8.39 7.32 -6.17
CA ARG A 227 -9.69 7.99 -6.25
C ARG A 227 -9.70 9.46 -5.80
N VAL A 228 -8.81 10.26 -6.37
CA VAL A 228 -8.79 11.72 -6.13
C VAL A 228 -10.10 12.40 -6.53
N ASP A 229 -10.85 11.82 -7.47
CA ASP A 229 -12.18 12.28 -7.85
C ASP A 229 -13.17 12.33 -6.66
N ARG A 230 -13.05 11.41 -5.73
CA ARG A 230 -13.93 11.35 -4.54
C ARG A 230 -13.65 12.50 -3.58
N ILE A 231 -12.38 12.79 -3.29
CA ILE A 231 -12.07 13.90 -2.38
C ILE A 231 -12.45 15.24 -3.01
N LEU A 232 -12.30 15.42 -4.32
CA LEU A 232 -12.76 16.63 -5.00
C LEU A 232 -14.28 16.79 -4.96
N ASP A 233 -15.02 15.66 -5.11
CA ASP A 233 -16.48 15.67 -5.02
C ASP A 233 -16.98 15.91 -3.58
N ILE A 234 -16.26 15.47 -2.56
CA ILE A 234 -16.49 15.77 -1.14
C ILE A 234 -16.21 17.25 -0.90
N TRP A 235 -15.02 17.73 -1.29
CA TRP A 235 -14.56 19.09 -1.06
C TRP A 235 -15.45 20.15 -1.71
N LYS A 236 -16.00 19.85 -2.89
CA LYS A 236 -16.98 20.73 -3.56
C LYS A 236 -18.19 21.08 -2.68
N ASN A 237 -18.59 20.19 -1.76
CA ASN A 237 -19.73 20.45 -0.87
C ASN A 237 -19.29 21.21 0.40
N ILE A 238 -18.04 21.07 0.82
CA ILE A 238 -17.49 21.64 2.08
C ILE A 238 -16.93 23.05 1.88
N ALA A 239 -16.18 23.27 0.82
CA ALA A 239 -15.43 24.50 0.60
C ALA A 239 -16.27 25.80 0.69
N PRO A 240 -17.54 25.87 0.22
CA PRO A 240 -18.34 27.08 0.31
C PRO A 240 -18.67 27.53 1.75
N GLN A 241 -18.77 26.56 2.69
CA GLN A 241 -19.08 26.85 4.09
C GLN A 241 -17.82 27.04 4.95
N HIS A 242 -16.65 26.64 4.43
CA HIS A 242 -15.36 26.72 5.13
C HIS A 242 -14.30 27.45 4.29
N PRO A 243 -14.50 28.73 3.96
CA PRO A 243 -13.61 29.48 3.05
C PRO A 243 -12.19 29.69 3.61
N ASP A 244 -11.99 29.50 4.89
CA ASP A 244 -10.72 29.60 5.59
C ASP A 244 -9.92 28.28 5.60
N TRP A 245 -10.48 27.21 5.06
CA TRP A 245 -9.82 25.92 4.87
C TRP A 245 -9.36 25.71 3.43
N GLU A 246 -8.26 25.01 3.26
CA GLU A 246 -7.73 24.59 1.94
C GLU A 246 -7.61 23.07 1.83
N LEU A 247 -7.82 22.56 0.62
CA LEU A 247 -7.52 21.18 0.23
C LEU A 247 -6.23 21.16 -0.59
N CYS A 248 -5.22 20.42 -0.11
CA CYS A 248 -3.96 20.26 -0.80
C CYS A 248 -3.82 18.81 -1.33
N ILE A 249 -3.75 18.65 -2.65
CA ILE A 249 -3.57 17.38 -3.35
C ILE A 249 -2.09 17.19 -3.67
N MET A 250 -1.47 16.18 -3.03
CA MET A 250 -0.04 15.91 -3.17
C MET A 250 0.19 14.62 -3.96
N GLY A 251 1.07 14.69 -4.97
CA GLY A 251 1.51 13.56 -5.76
C GLY A 251 1.53 13.81 -7.25
N SER A 252 2.06 12.87 -8.01
CA SER A 252 2.12 12.89 -9.47
C SER A 252 0.97 12.09 -10.11
N GLY A 253 0.73 12.32 -11.40
CA GLY A 253 -0.30 11.63 -12.18
C GLY A 253 -1.06 12.59 -13.10
N ASP A 254 -2.36 12.38 -13.25
CA ASP A 254 -3.22 13.12 -14.19
C ASP A 254 -3.63 14.51 -13.67
N ILE A 255 -2.67 15.29 -13.15
CA ILE A 255 -2.90 16.57 -12.44
C ILE A 255 -3.71 17.54 -13.31
N GLU A 256 -3.32 17.75 -14.55
CA GLU A 256 -3.99 18.70 -15.45
C GLU A 256 -5.46 18.32 -15.71
N TYR A 257 -5.71 17.03 -15.84
CA TYR A 257 -7.08 16.52 -15.99
C TYR A 257 -7.94 16.91 -14.77
N PHE A 258 -7.42 16.74 -13.55
CA PHE A 258 -8.15 17.06 -12.32
C PHE A 258 -8.21 18.56 -12.04
N ARG A 259 -7.22 19.36 -12.42
CA ARG A 259 -7.30 20.84 -12.42
C ARG A 259 -8.44 21.33 -13.29
N ASN A 260 -8.62 20.73 -14.47
CA ASN A 260 -9.75 21.06 -15.35
C ASN A 260 -11.10 20.69 -14.71
N ILE A 261 -11.18 19.61 -13.95
CA ILE A 261 -12.39 19.24 -13.19
C ILE A 261 -12.67 20.29 -12.10
N VAL A 262 -11.66 20.71 -11.35
CA VAL A 262 -11.77 21.75 -10.31
C VAL A 262 -12.28 23.05 -10.94
N LYS A 263 -11.67 23.51 -12.04
CA LYS A 263 -12.09 24.71 -12.76
C LYS A 263 -13.52 24.62 -13.28
N ARG A 264 -13.88 23.55 -13.98
CA ARG A 264 -15.23 23.35 -14.57
C ARG A 264 -16.35 23.27 -13.53
N ASN A 265 -16.05 22.78 -12.34
CA ASN A 265 -17.00 22.64 -11.24
C ASN A 265 -16.92 23.78 -10.23
N ASN A 266 -16.09 24.81 -10.48
CA ASN A 266 -15.85 25.92 -9.58
C ASN A 266 -15.56 25.48 -8.13
N ILE A 267 -14.69 24.47 -7.95
CA ILE A 267 -14.30 23.95 -6.64
C ILE A 267 -13.24 24.91 -6.05
N GLN A 268 -13.56 25.54 -4.93
CA GLN A 268 -12.72 26.57 -4.33
C GLN A 268 -11.63 25.97 -3.44
N ASN A 269 -10.56 26.72 -3.21
CA ASN A 269 -9.49 26.41 -2.25
C ASN A 269 -8.84 25.04 -2.45
N VAL A 270 -8.56 24.67 -3.70
CA VAL A 270 -7.86 23.41 -4.05
C VAL A 270 -6.49 23.73 -4.66
N THR A 271 -5.44 23.15 -4.08
CA THR A 271 -4.07 23.25 -4.57
C THR A 271 -3.54 21.87 -4.97
N PHE A 272 -2.86 21.78 -6.11
CA PHE A 272 -2.12 20.59 -6.55
C PHE A 272 -0.62 20.90 -6.49
N THR A 273 0.11 20.20 -5.62
CA THR A 273 1.55 20.44 -5.43
C THR A 273 2.42 19.73 -6.46
N GLY A 274 1.87 18.73 -7.14
CA GLY A 274 2.70 17.77 -7.85
C GLY A 274 3.43 16.83 -6.89
N PHE A 275 4.49 16.21 -7.38
CA PHE A 275 5.36 15.39 -6.54
C PHE A 275 6.19 16.29 -5.63
N CYS A 276 6.11 16.08 -4.32
CA CYS A 276 6.80 16.87 -3.31
C CYS A 276 7.19 15.98 -2.11
N ASN A 277 7.99 16.53 -1.20
CA ASN A 277 8.23 15.90 0.09
C ASN A 277 6.98 16.03 0.97
N PRO A 278 6.25 14.95 1.27
CA PRO A 278 5.00 15.04 2.01
C PRO A 278 5.18 15.43 3.48
N TYR A 279 6.37 15.24 4.05
CA TYR A 279 6.65 15.56 5.45
C TYR A 279 6.47 17.04 5.77
N ASP A 280 6.78 17.94 4.82
CA ASP A 280 6.62 19.39 4.98
C ASP A 280 5.14 19.78 5.10
N TYR A 281 4.25 18.98 4.53
CA TYR A 281 2.80 19.13 4.64
C TYR A 281 2.23 18.43 5.86
N TYR A 282 2.70 17.22 6.20
CA TYR A 282 2.23 16.50 7.39
C TYR A 282 2.46 17.30 8.68
N LYS A 283 3.58 18.02 8.78
CA LYS A 283 3.93 18.82 9.95
C LYS A 283 2.89 19.89 10.28
N ASN A 284 2.42 20.61 9.28
CA ASN A 284 1.58 21.79 9.45
C ASN A 284 0.13 21.62 8.97
N SER A 285 -0.30 20.45 8.54
CA SER A 285 -1.69 20.18 8.16
C SER A 285 -2.47 19.54 9.28
N SER A 286 -3.76 19.86 9.37
CA SER A 286 -4.65 19.35 10.43
C SER A 286 -5.20 17.97 10.13
N ILE A 287 -5.61 17.72 8.89
CA ILE A 287 -6.40 16.52 8.52
C ILE A 287 -5.80 15.89 7.26
N ILE A 288 -5.72 14.55 7.24
CA ILE A 288 -5.43 13.79 6.03
C ILE A 288 -6.63 12.96 5.62
N CYS A 289 -7.05 13.10 4.35
CA CYS A 289 -8.14 12.32 3.76
C CYS A 289 -7.61 11.18 2.90
N MET A 290 -8.20 9.99 3.05
CA MET A 290 -7.95 8.87 2.16
C MET A 290 -9.26 8.37 1.54
N THR A 291 -9.36 8.48 0.23
CA THR A 291 -10.55 8.09 -0.55
C THR A 291 -10.33 6.87 -1.42
N SER A 292 -9.24 6.14 -1.18
CA SER A 292 -8.84 4.95 -1.94
C SER A 292 -9.93 3.87 -1.95
N SER A 293 -10.03 3.15 -3.06
CA SER A 293 -10.92 1.99 -3.16
C SER A 293 -10.36 0.77 -2.44
N VAL A 294 -9.04 0.64 -2.41
CA VAL A 294 -8.31 -0.50 -1.83
C VAL A 294 -6.87 -0.10 -1.55
N GLU A 295 -6.33 -0.62 -0.46
CA GLU A 295 -4.91 -0.48 -0.06
C GLU A 295 -4.44 -1.78 0.60
N GLY A 296 -3.12 -1.98 0.70
CA GLY A 296 -2.54 -2.98 1.59
C GLY A 296 -2.45 -2.44 3.03
N LEU A 297 -1.41 -1.66 3.28
CA LEU A 297 -1.22 -0.87 4.50
C LEU A 297 -0.73 0.53 4.08
N PRO A 298 -1.60 1.56 4.07
CA PRO A 298 -1.26 2.87 3.51
C PRO A 298 -0.30 3.65 4.40
N MET A 299 0.96 3.70 4.00
CA MET A 299 2.04 4.38 4.73
C MET A 299 1.76 5.88 4.93
N VAL A 300 1.09 6.51 3.98
CA VAL A 300 0.77 7.96 4.05
C VAL A 300 -0.10 8.31 5.26
N LEU A 301 -0.98 7.41 5.72
CA LEU A 301 -1.76 7.63 6.94
C LEU A 301 -0.89 7.52 8.19
N LEU A 302 -0.02 6.50 8.26
CA LEU A 302 0.90 6.33 9.39
C LEU A 302 1.89 7.49 9.49
N GLU A 303 2.44 7.90 8.35
CA GLU A 303 3.35 9.04 8.27
C GLU A 303 2.66 10.34 8.72
N ALA A 304 1.45 10.60 8.27
CA ALA A 304 0.69 11.78 8.67
C ALA A 304 0.32 11.76 10.17
N GLN A 305 -0.12 10.60 10.68
CA GLN A 305 -0.42 10.43 12.11
C GLN A 305 0.80 10.69 13.00
N MET A 306 2.00 10.30 12.57
CA MET A 306 3.24 10.56 13.29
C MET A 306 3.46 12.06 13.55
N PHE A 307 2.97 12.91 12.65
CA PHE A 307 3.00 14.36 12.82
C PHE A 307 1.73 14.95 13.46
N GLY A 308 0.79 14.12 13.90
CA GLY A 308 -0.47 14.58 14.47
C GLY A 308 -1.46 15.13 13.44
N CYS A 309 -1.32 14.77 12.17
CA CYS A 309 -2.33 15.01 11.16
C CYS A 309 -3.42 13.94 11.30
N VAL A 310 -4.66 14.34 11.58
CA VAL A 310 -5.75 13.41 11.92
C VAL A 310 -6.31 12.76 10.66
N PRO A 311 -6.31 11.42 10.55
CA PRO A 311 -6.79 10.74 9.37
C PRO A 311 -8.31 10.57 9.36
N ILE A 312 -8.90 10.68 8.17
CA ILE A 312 -10.24 10.21 7.85
C ILE A 312 -10.18 9.37 6.56
N ALA A 313 -10.74 8.17 6.59
CA ALA A 313 -10.65 7.23 5.49
C ALA A 313 -11.90 6.40 5.31
N TYR A 314 -12.22 6.02 4.05
CA TYR A 314 -13.20 4.98 3.79
C TYR A 314 -12.73 3.63 4.33
N ASN A 315 -13.61 2.97 5.10
CA ASN A 315 -13.39 1.60 5.59
C ASN A 315 -13.57 0.58 4.45
N SER A 316 -12.66 0.61 3.47
CA SER A 316 -12.70 -0.15 2.23
C SER A 316 -11.64 -1.26 2.11
N PHE A 317 -10.74 -1.38 3.10
CA PHE A 317 -9.66 -2.37 3.12
C PHE A 317 -9.30 -2.78 4.55
N ALA A 318 -8.89 -4.03 4.73
CA ALA A 318 -8.69 -4.61 6.05
C ALA A 318 -7.53 -4.00 6.85
N GLY A 319 -6.44 -3.58 6.16
CA GLY A 319 -5.29 -2.96 6.81
C GLY A 319 -5.59 -1.63 7.52
N LEU A 320 -6.74 -0.99 7.22
CA LEU A 320 -7.16 0.23 7.91
C LEU A 320 -7.41 0.01 9.40
N GLN A 321 -7.83 -1.20 9.77
CA GLN A 321 -8.11 -1.54 11.17
C GLN A 321 -6.88 -1.44 12.07
N ASP A 322 -5.69 -1.66 11.51
CA ASP A 322 -4.43 -1.53 12.26
C ASP A 322 -4.04 -0.07 12.47
N ILE A 323 -4.49 0.83 11.59
CA ILE A 323 -4.08 2.23 11.55
C ILE A 323 -5.05 3.12 12.33
N ILE A 324 -6.36 2.98 12.08
CA ILE A 324 -7.39 3.85 12.64
C ILE A 324 -8.26 3.07 13.63
N ILE A 325 -8.28 3.54 14.88
CA ILE A 325 -9.29 3.22 15.88
C ILE A 325 -10.29 4.37 15.82
N ASP A 326 -11.52 4.07 15.37
CA ASP A 326 -12.54 5.08 15.08
C ASP A 326 -12.82 5.98 16.28
N ASN A 327 -12.88 7.30 16.09
CA ASN A 327 -13.07 8.34 17.10
C ASN A 327 -11.94 8.45 18.15
N VAL A 328 -10.89 7.63 18.08
CA VAL A 328 -9.74 7.65 19.01
C VAL A 328 -8.54 8.33 18.36
N ASN A 329 -8.03 7.80 17.25
CA ASN A 329 -6.86 8.30 16.53
C ASN A 329 -7.18 8.60 15.06
N GLY A 330 -8.43 8.87 14.71
CA GLY A 330 -8.92 9.18 13.39
C GLY A 330 -10.34 8.70 13.17
N PHE A 331 -10.83 8.82 11.95
CA PHE A 331 -12.20 8.50 11.60
C PHE A 331 -12.27 7.47 10.47
N LYS A 332 -13.06 6.42 10.69
CA LYS A 332 -13.46 5.46 9.67
C LYS A 332 -14.85 5.83 9.16
N VAL A 333 -15.00 5.89 7.86
CA VAL A 333 -16.26 6.15 7.17
C VAL A 333 -16.71 4.90 6.46
N LYS A 334 -17.99 4.57 6.49
CA LYS A 334 -18.54 3.45 5.72
C LYS A 334 -18.08 3.51 4.27
N ALA A 335 -17.69 2.37 3.72
CA ALA A 335 -17.10 2.31 2.38
C ALA A 335 -17.98 3.04 1.35
N PHE A 336 -17.42 4.15 0.84
CA PHE A 336 -17.97 5.01 -0.22
C PHE A 336 -19.23 5.81 0.15
N ASP A 337 -19.56 5.91 1.43
CA ASP A 337 -20.60 6.81 1.91
C ASP A 337 -20.07 8.26 1.96
N LYS A 338 -20.41 9.00 0.89
CA LYS A 338 -20.00 10.41 0.73
C LYS A 338 -20.62 11.30 1.81
N LYS A 339 -21.87 11.06 2.21
CA LYS A 339 -22.57 11.90 3.17
C LYS A 339 -21.91 11.80 4.55
N GLU A 340 -21.67 10.58 5.01
CA GLU A 340 -20.97 10.33 6.26
C GLU A 340 -19.55 10.95 6.24
N PHE A 341 -18.84 10.87 5.09
CA PHE A 341 -17.51 11.45 4.96
C PHE A 341 -17.54 12.98 5.11
N ILE A 342 -18.49 13.64 4.45
CA ILE A 342 -18.69 15.09 4.57
C ILE A 342 -18.97 15.45 6.03
N THR A 343 -19.96 14.84 6.67
CA THR A 343 -20.35 15.15 8.05
C THR A 343 -19.17 14.98 9.04
N LYS A 344 -18.41 13.88 8.94
CA LYS A 344 -17.25 13.66 9.82
C LYS A 344 -16.11 14.64 9.53
N LEU A 345 -15.87 14.98 8.26
CA LEU A 345 -14.83 15.93 7.89
C LEU A 345 -15.17 17.35 8.36
N GLU A 346 -16.39 17.82 8.17
CA GLU A 346 -16.88 19.11 8.69
C GLU A 346 -16.77 19.17 10.21
N TRP A 347 -17.23 18.10 10.89
CA TRP A 347 -17.08 18.02 12.35
C TRP A 347 -15.62 18.17 12.80
N MET A 348 -14.68 17.52 12.10
CA MET A 348 -13.25 17.66 12.42
C MET A 348 -12.73 19.08 12.15
N MET A 349 -13.25 19.76 11.15
CA MET A 349 -12.84 21.13 10.82
C MET A 349 -13.33 22.13 11.87
N GLU A 350 -14.52 21.93 12.40
CA GLU A 350 -15.18 22.81 13.37
C GLU A 350 -14.74 22.57 14.82
N ASN A 351 -14.36 21.33 15.18
CA ASN A 351 -14.06 20.95 16.56
C ASN A 351 -12.54 20.86 16.81
N GLU A 352 -11.88 22.02 16.91
CA GLU A 352 -10.42 22.08 17.03
C GLU A 352 -9.87 21.37 18.28
N ASN A 353 -10.48 21.58 19.45
CA ASN A 353 -10.02 20.95 20.70
C ASN A 353 -10.02 19.42 20.60
N GLU A 354 -11.11 18.85 20.07
CA GLU A 354 -11.20 17.40 19.87
C GLU A 354 -10.21 16.92 18.80
N ARG A 355 -10.04 17.66 17.72
CA ARG A 355 -9.03 17.36 16.71
C ARG A 355 -7.63 17.36 17.32
N CYS A 356 -7.30 18.30 18.21
CA CYS A 356 -6.02 18.33 18.91
C CYS A 356 -5.84 17.13 19.85
N ARG A 357 -6.89 16.72 20.58
CA ARG A 357 -6.89 15.52 21.42
C ARG A 357 -6.62 14.26 20.56
N ILE A 358 -7.35 14.12 19.44
CA ILE A 358 -7.19 12.99 18.53
C ILE A 358 -5.79 12.99 17.89
N ALA A 359 -5.22 14.17 17.57
CA ALA A 359 -3.87 14.30 17.03
C ALA A 359 -2.78 13.77 17.98
N GLN A 360 -2.95 13.90 19.30
CA GLN A 360 -2.07 13.31 20.29
C GLN A 360 -2.15 11.77 20.27
N GLU A 361 -3.36 11.23 20.19
CA GLU A 361 -3.57 9.78 20.08
C GLU A 361 -3.05 9.22 18.75
N CYS A 362 -3.11 9.99 17.64
CA CYS A 362 -2.45 9.64 16.38
C CYS A 362 -0.97 9.34 16.59
N ARG A 363 -0.24 10.23 17.24
CA ARG A 363 1.21 10.07 17.49
C ARG A 363 1.51 8.83 18.34
N LYS A 364 0.75 8.64 19.43
CA LYS A 364 0.92 7.47 20.31
C LYS A 364 0.68 6.17 19.55
N SER A 365 -0.36 6.12 18.72
CA SER A 365 -0.74 4.91 18.00
C SER A 365 0.28 4.48 16.95
N THR A 366 1.14 5.39 16.47
CA THR A 366 2.16 5.07 15.47
C THR A 366 3.37 4.34 16.05
N THR A 367 3.58 4.36 17.37
CA THR A 367 4.76 3.75 18.02
C THR A 367 4.89 2.26 17.72
N LYS A 368 3.78 1.53 17.63
CA LYS A 368 3.78 0.09 17.29
C LYS A 368 4.30 -0.22 15.87
N PHE A 369 4.38 0.78 14.99
CA PHE A 369 4.92 0.66 13.63
C PHE A 369 6.38 1.15 13.54
N ASN A 370 7.01 1.45 14.68
CA ASN A 370 8.40 1.86 14.70
C ASN A 370 9.29 0.82 14.02
N LEU A 371 10.28 1.30 13.25
CA LEU A 371 11.19 0.47 12.49
C LEU A 371 11.84 -0.61 13.36
N ASN A 372 12.31 -0.29 14.56
CA ASN A 372 12.95 -1.27 15.45
C ASN A 372 11.97 -2.39 15.82
N ILE A 373 10.72 -2.06 16.20
CA ILE A 373 9.70 -3.05 16.56
C ILE A 373 9.37 -3.96 15.39
N ILE A 374 9.21 -3.39 14.21
CA ILE A 374 8.88 -4.18 13.01
C ILE A 374 10.08 -5.00 12.55
N SER A 375 11.30 -4.44 12.59
CA SER A 375 12.52 -5.15 12.24
C SER A 375 12.73 -6.36 13.16
N THR A 376 12.53 -6.22 14.48
CA THR A 376 12.61 -7.32 15.44
C THR A 376 11.69 -8.48 15.06
N LYS A 377 10.42 -8.20 14.67
CA LYS A 377 9.48 -9.26 14.22
C LYS A 377 9.98 -10.01 12.98
N TRP A 378 10.67 -9.33 12.08
CA TRP A 378 11.28 -9.96 10.91
C TRP A 378 12.49 -10.82 11.31
N ILE A 379 13.34 -10.31 12.22
CA ILE A 379 14.50 -11.03 12.75
C ILE A 379 14.05 -12.30 13.48
N GLU A 380 13.02 -12.21 14.32
CA GLU A 380 12.43 -13.38 14.97
C GLU A 380 11.93 -14.42 13.94
N LEU A 381 11.25 -13.97 12.88
CA LEU A 381 10.82 -14.85 11.79
C LEU A 381 11.99 -15.53 11.08
N PHE A 382 13.09 -14.82 10.84
CA PHE A 382 14.29 -15.37 10.20
C PHE A 382 14.96 -16.42 11.10
N LYS A 383 15.13 -16.11 12.40
CA LYS A 383 15.69 -17.05 13.39
C LYS A 383 14.86 -18.34 13.52
N ASP A 384 13.54 -18.20 13.54
CA ASP A 384 12.63 -19.36 13.55
C ASP A 384 12.81 -20.27 12.34
N LEU A 385 13.07 -19.68 11.16
CA LEU A 385 13.21 -20.41 9.90
C LEU A 385 14.57 -21.10 9.76
N THR A 386 15.64 -20.50 10.30
CA THR A 386 17.01 -21.02 10.24
C THR A 386 17.34 -21.92 11.44
N ASN A 387 16.42 -22.13 12.39
CA ASN A 387 16.63 -22.85 13.65
C ASN A 387 17.76 -22.22 14.52
N GLU A 388 18.06 -20.96 14.31
CA GLU A 388 18.91 -20.19 15.22
C GLU A 388 18.10 -19.86 16.48
N ARG A 389 18.13 -20.78 17.46
CA ARG A 389 17.56 -20.52 18.78
C ARG A 389 18.45 -19.53 19.51
N ILE A 390 17.82 -18.50 20.09
CA ILE A 390 18.43 -17.54 21.01
C ILE A 390 18.93 -18.26 22.26
#